data_c45659a499fb44d7bd771d25cbba372e
#
_entry.id   c45659a499fb44d7bd771d25cbba372e
#
_cell.length_a   1.000
_cell.length_b   1.000
_cell.length_c   1.000
_cell.angle_alpha   90.00
_cell.angle_beta   90.00
_cell.angle_gamma   90.00
#
_symmetry.space_group_name_H-M   'P 1'
#
loop_
_entity.id
_entity.type
_entity.pdbx_description
1 polymer ?
#
loop_
_entity_poly.entity_id
_entity_poly.type
_entity_poly.pdbx_seq_one_letter_code
_entity_poly.pdbx_strand_id
1 'polypeptide(L)'
;GKIDYLFQEQAYQMQNLSIDSMAFSVFDIDILEGSNEFLNLNSRKVAITRRAAQRMFGNESPIGKEIYVSYNPTKPLTICAVVSEWPEHSNFNYDFIDRCYPNDRWGSSGWQTLVRLQENVSSEAFAEKIAKMVIDVPDSNNWQLKDWIATPLTQLRYDHPIANTKVKFQHVVLFAIAS
;
A
#
# COMPACT_ATOMS: atom_id res chain seq x y z
N GLY A 1 -4.50 3.87 -6.02
CA GLY A 1 -5.24 4.62 -7.07
C GLY A 1 -6.53 5.23 -6.53
N LYS A 2 -7.21 6.06 -7.33
CA LYS A 2 -8.53 6.62 -6.99
C LYS A 2 -9.61 5.61 -7.29
N ILE A 3 -10.50 5.38 -6.33
CA ILE A 3 -11.64 4.47 -6.42
C ILE A 3 -12.88 5.22 -5.95
N ASP A 4 -14.02 4.99 -6.61
CA ASP A 4 -15.30 5.52 -6.16
C ASP A 4 -15.95 4.52 -5.20
N TYR A 5 -16.17 4.97 -3.97
CA TYR A 5 -16.88 4.24 -2.93
C TYR A 5 -18.30 4.78 -2.78
N LEU A 6 -19.26 3.87 -2.63
CA LEU A 6 -20.66 4.20 -2.51
C LEU A 6 -21.11 4.02 -1.03
N PHE A 7 -21.74 5.03 -0.50
CA PHE A 7 -22.42 4.99 0.80
C PHE A 7 -23.75 5.77 0.71
N GLN A 8 -24.86 5.15 1.05
CA GLN A 8 -26.21 5.75 0.99
C GLN A 8 -26.50 6.45 -0.36
N GLU A 9 -26.26 5.74 -1.47
CA GLU A 9 -26.45 6.23 -2.85
C GLU A 9 -25.50 7.38 -3.29
N GLN A 10 -24.65 7.85 -2.39
CA GLN A 10 -23.64 8.88 -2.70
C GLN A 10 -22.30 8.24 -3.05
N ALA A 11 -21.65 8.74 -4.12
CA ALA A 11 -20.34 8.31 -4.52
C ALA A 11 -19.25 9.24 -3.92
N TYR A 12 -18.20 8.63 -3.37
CA TYR A 12 -17.05 9.32 -2.82
C TYR A 12 -15.79 8.84 -3.53
N GLN A 13 -15.15 9.74 -4.25
CA GLN A 13 -13.85 9.43 -4.84
C GLN A 13 -12.77 9.51 -3.77
N MET A 14 -12.11 8.39 -3.52
CA MET A 14 -11.12 8.19 -2.48
C MET A 14 -9.85 7.56 -3.03
N GLN A 15 -8.72 7.85 -2.39
CA GLN A 15 -7.46 7.18 -2.64
C GLN A 15 -7.40 5.86 -1.86
N ASN A 16 -7.15 4.75 -2.54
CA ASN A 16 -6.99 3.44 -1.91
C ASN A 16 -5.53 2.99 -1.91
N LEU A 17 -5.11 2.40 -0.79
CA LEU A 17 -3.84 1.72 -0.60
C LEU A 17 -4.08 0.28 -0.16
N SER A 18 -3.64 -0.67 -0.96
CA SER A 18 -3.64 -2.08 -0.57
C SER A 18 -2.27 -2.45 -0.03
N ILE A 19 -2.23 -2.97 1.20
CA ILE A 19 -1.00 -3.28 1.92
C ILE A 19 -0.94 -4.74 2.35
N ASP A 20 0.24 -5.24 2.61
CA ASP A 20 0.42 -6.53 3.29
C ASP A 20 0.33 -6.38 4.83
N SER A 21 0.36 -7.50 5.54
CA SER A 21 0.27 -7.48 7.01
C SER A 21 1.50 -6.89 7.69
N MET A 22 2.61 -6.76 6.99
CA MET A 22 3.87 -6.25 7.53
C MET A 22 3.99 -4.73 7.41
N ALA A 23 3.10 -4.08 6.69
CA ALA A 23 3.17 -2.63 6.47
C ALA A 23 3.20 -1.82 7.77
N PHE A 24 2.46 -2.26 8.81
CA PHE A 24 2.46 -1.62 10.13
C PHE A 24 3.78 -1.79 10.90
N SER A 25 4.63 -2.73 10.51
CA SER A 25 6.00 -2.83 11.04
C SER A 25 6.99 -1.90 10.34
N VAL A 26 6.62 -1.38 9.18
CA VAL A 26 7.43 -0.47 8.37
C VAL A 26 7.01 0.98 8.57
N PHE A 27 5.69 1.22 8.71
CA PHE A 27 5.11 2.55 8.89
C PHE A 27 4.49 2.68 10.26
N ASP A 28 4.68 3.83 10.89
CA ASP A 28 4.00 4.21 12.11
C ASP A 28 2.60 4.74 11.77
N ILE A 29 1.64 3.82 11.65
CA ILE A 29 0.23 4.13 11.43
C ILE A 29 -0.53 3.72 12.68
N ASP A 30 -1.10 4.70 13.39
CA ASP A 30 -1.90 4.43 14.57
C ASP A 30 -3.33 4.04 14.20
N ILE A 31 -3.83 2.97 14.82
CA ILE A 31 -5.25 2.66 14.82
C ILE A 31 -5.89 3.48 15.96
N LEU A 32 -6.69 4.46 15.59
CA LEU A 32 -7.32 5.40 16.51
C LEU A 32 -8.62 4.83 17.09
N GLU A 33 -9.33 4.01 16.31
CA GLU A 33 -10.60 3.37 16.68
C GLU A 33 -10.71 2.04 15.93
N GLY A 34 -11.31 1.03 16.56
CA GLY A 34 -11.57 -0.26 15.93
C GLY A 34 -10.44 -1.27 16.07
N SER A 35 -10.19 -2.07 15.04
CA SER A 35 -9.25 -3.19 15.07
C SER A 35 -8.47 -3.34 13.77
N ASN A 36 -7.39 -4.13 13.82
CA ASN A 36 -6.55 -4.44 12.66
C ASN A 36 -7.08 -5.57 11.75
N GLU A 37 -8.36 -5.93 11.88
CA GLU A 37 -8.95 -7.03 11.11
C GLU A 37 -8.92 -6.83 9.60
N PHE A 38 -8.77 -5.57 9.12
CA PHE A 38 -8.58 -5.29 7.69
C PHE A 38 -7.26 -5.87 7.14
N LEU A 39 -6.31 -6.25 8.00
CA LEU A 39 -5.07 -6.93 7.61
C LEU A 39 -5.24 -8.45 7.44
N ASN A 40 -6.38 -9.01 7.82
CA ASN A 40 -6.66 -10.43 7.65
C ASN A 40 -7.02 -10.72 6.18
N LEU A 41 -6.48 -11.80 5.65
CA LEU A 41 -6.87 -12.27 4.32
C LEU A 41 -8.36 -12.59 4.26
N ASN A 42 -9.01 -12.20 3.17
CA ASN A 42 -10.43 -12.45 2.91
C ASN A 42 -11.41 -11.82 3.91
N SER A 43 -10.95 -10.89 4.75
CA SER A 43 -11.81 -10.28 5.77
C SER A 43 -12.93 -9.39 5.19
N ARG A 44 -12.75 -8.88 3.97
CA ARG A 44 -13.59 -7.83 3.37
C ARG A 44 -13.77 -6.62 4.28
N LYS A 45 -12.76 -6.36 5.12
CA LYS A 45 -12.71 -5.22 6.02
C LYS A 45 -11.70 -4.20 5.53
N VAL A 46 -11.96 -2.94 5.83
CA VAL A 46 -11.11 -1.82 5.44
C VAL A 46 -10.89 -0.89 6.63
N ALA A 47 -9.75 -0.22 6.61
CA ALA A 47 -9.51 0.93 7.47
C ALA A 47 -9.74 2.22 6.68
N ILE A 48 -10.14 3.28 7.38
CA ILE A 48 -10.37 4.61 6.83
C ILE A 48 -9.60 5.64 7.65
N THR A 49 -9.03 6.66 7.00
CA THR A 49 -8.44 7.77 7.75
C THR A 49 -9.51 8.61 8.43
N ARG A 50 -9.14 9.31 9.51
CA ARG A 50 -10.07 10.20 10.23
C ARG A 50 -10.70 11.24 9.30
N ARG A 51 -9.90 11.87 8.44
CA ARG A 51 -10.38 12.87 7.48
C ARG A 51 -11.40 12.29 6.51
N ALA A 52 -11.13 11.10 5.97
CA ALA A 52 -12.04 10.44 5.06
C ALA A 52 -13.32 9.98 5.78
N ALA A 53 -13.23 9.51 7.02
CA ALA A 53 -14.38 9.17 7.85
C ALA A 53 -15.26 10.40 8.09
N GLN A 54 -14.69 11.52 8.45
CA GLN A 54 -15.44 12.77 8.64
C GLN A 54 -16.12 13.25 7.35
N ARG A 55 -15.47 13.08 6.20
CA ARG A 55 -16.03 13.46 4.89
C ARG A 55 -17.23 12.59 4.51
N MET A 56 -17.21 11.29 4.84
CA MET A 56 -18.29 10.36 4.47
C MET A 56 -19.41 10.30 5.51
N PHE A 57 -19.09 10.39 6.79
CA PHE A 57 -20.02 10.06 7.89
C PHE A 57 -20.25 11.25 8.84
N GLY A 58 -19.53 12.37 8.63
CA GLY A 58 -19.63 13.51 9.54
C GLY A 58 -19.16 13.15 10.95
N ASN A 59 -20.05 13.32 11.93
CA ASN A 59 -19.78 13.01 13.33
C ASN A 59 -20.19 11.58 13.75
N GLU A 60 -20.72 10.79 12.82
CA GLU A 60 -21.10 9.41 13.13
C GLU A 60 -19.89 8.49 13.08
N SER A 61 -19.86 7.49 13.99
CA SER A 61 -18.81 6.46 13.94
C SER A 61 -18.89 5.70 12.60
N PRO A 62 -17.78 5.55 11.89
CA PRO A 62 -17.72 4.76 10.67
C PRO A 62 -17.63 3.25 10.94
N ILE A 63 -17.29 2.85 12.17
CA ILE A 63 -17.04 1.43 12.52
C ILE A 63 -18.31 0.60 12.32
N GLY A 64 -18.16 -0.52 11.61
CA GLY A 64 -19.26 -1.43 11.29
C GLY A 64 -20.12 -0.99 10.12
N LYS A 65 -19.95 0.22 9.58
CA LYS A 65 -20.68 0.65 8.39
C LYS A 65 -20.21 -0.09 7.16
N GLU A 66 -21.15 -0.40 6.28
CA GLU A 66 -20.88 -1.03 5.00
C GLU A 66 -20.79 0.00 3.88
N ILE A 67 -19.78 -0.14 3.05
CA ILE A 67 -19.56 0.65 1.85
C ILE A 67 -19.38 -0.28 0.64
N TYR A 68 -19.58 0.25 -0.55
CA TYR A 68 -19.48 -0.54 -1.76
C TYR A 68 -18.48 0.10 -2.71
N VAL A 69 -17.74 -0.72 -3.44
CA VAL A 69 -16.89 -0.22 -4.53
C VAL A 69 -17.73 -0.12 -5.78
N SER A 70 -17.67 1.01 -6.50
CA SER A 70 -18.55 1.28 -7.65
C SER A 70 -18.53 0.19 -8.73
N TYR A 71 -17.37 -0.41 -8.98
CA TYR A 71 -17.23 -1.50 -9.96
C TYR A 71 -17.65 -2.88 -9.43
N ASN A 72 -17.98 -3.00 -8.11
CA ASN A 72 -18.47 -4.23 -7.50
C ASN A 72 -19.50 -3.92 -6.40
N PRO A 73 -20.67 -3.38 -6.76
CA PRO A 73 -21.65 -2.88 -5.81
C PRO A 73 -22.46 -4.00 -5.09
N THR A 74 -22.19 -5.25 -5.42
CA THR A 74 -22.91 -6.40 -4.81
C THR A 74 -22.21 -6.96 -3.57
N LYS A 75 -20.96 -6.54 -3.33
CA LYS A 75 -20.14 -7.09 -2.25
C LYS A 75 -19.65 -5.96 -1.34
N PRO A 76 -20.28 -5.77 -0.18
CA PRO A 76 -19.87 -4.72 0.75
C PRO A 76 -18.48 -4.94 1.32
N LEU A 77 -17.84 -3.83 1.67
CA LEU A 77 -16.68 -3.76 2.54
C LEU A 77 -17.14 -3.17 3.87
N THR A 78 -16.71 -3.74 4.97
CA THR A 78 -17.03 -3.23 6.31
C THR A 78 -15.88 -2.41 6.85
N ILE A 79 -16.14 -1.21 7.33
CA ILE A 79 -15.13 -0.38 7.98
C ILE A 79 -14.88 -0.94 9.38
N CYS A 80 -13.65 -1.37 9.67
CA CYS A 80 -13.29 -1.95 10.97
C CYS A 80 -12.28 -1.12 11.76
N ALA A 81 -11.69 -0.10 11.14
CA ALA A 81 -10.74 0.77 11.82
C ALA A 81 -10.79 2.21 11.30
N VAL A 82 -10.52 3.15 12.19
CA VAL A 82 -10.10 4.51 11.85
C VAL A 82 -8.63 4.63 12.16
N VAL A 83 -7.84 5.09 11.20
CA VAL A 83 -6.39 5.25 11.33
C VAL A 83 -5.98 6.72 11.33
N SER A 84 -4.76 6.97 11.82
CA SER A 84 -4.16 8.30 11.78
C SER A 84 -3.98 8.80 10.34
N GLU A 85 -3.87 10.11 10.20
CA GLU A 85 -3.53 10.72 8.91
C GLU A 85 -2.09 10.43 8.54
N TRP A 86 -1.86 10.32 7.25
CA TRP A 86 -0.50 10.34 6.71
C TRP A 86 0.13 11.72 6.89
N PRO A 87 1.43 11.82 7.11
CA PRO A 87 2.12 13.12 7.13
C PRO A 87 1.80 13.91 5.86
N GLU A 88 1.55 15.20 5.99
CA GLU A 88 1.08 16.08 4.90
C GLU A 88 2.00 16.06 3.67
N HIS A 89 3.29 15.88 3.89
CA HIS A 89 4.30 15.81 2.83
C HIS A 89 4.65 14.38 2.40
N SER A 90 3.86 13.39 2.85
CA SER A 90 4.06 12.00 2.46
C SER A 90 3.58 11.76 1.02
N ASN A 91 4.32 10.93 0.29
CA ASN A 91 3.85 10.37 -0.98
C ASN A 91 2.71 9.36 -0.80
N PHE A 92 2.46 8.94 0.44
CA PHE A 92 1.41 8.00 0.84
C PHE A 92 0.20 8.75 1.38
N ASN A 93 -0.54 9.42 0.52
CA ASN A 93 -1.73 10.16 0.92
C ASN A 93 -2.98 9.38 0.50
N TYR A 94 -3.42 8.45 1.35
CA TYR A 94 -4.54 7.57 1.08
C TYR A 94 -5.67 7.79 2.07
N ASP A 95 -6.89 7.54 1.62
CA ASP A 95 -8.13 7.67 2.40
C ASP A 95 -8.57 6.32 2.98
N PHE A 96 -8.38 5.23 2.22
CA PHE A 96 -8.71 3.85 2.60
C PHE A 96 -7.49 2.96 2.55
N ILE A 97 -7.45 1.99 3.45
CA ILE A 97 -6.43 0.94 3.50
C ILE A 97 -7.13 -0.41 3.56
N ASP A 98 -6.74 -1.31 2.69
CA ASP A 98 -7.18 -2.69 2.67
C ASP A 98 -6.01 -3.67 2.56
N ARG A 99 -6.30 -4.94 2.74
CA ARG A 99 -5.34 -6.01 2.55
C ARG A 99 -5.12 -6.28 1.07
N CYS A 100 -3.86 -6.22 0.62
CA CYS A 100 -3.51 -6.75 -0.69
C CYS A 100 -3.61 -8.28 -0.68
N TYR A 101 -4.19 -8.83 -1.74
CA TYR A 101 -4.19 -10.27 -1.93
C TYR A 101 -2.88 -10.70 -2.58
N PRO A 102 -2.21 -11.75 -2.05
CA PRO A 102 -1.08 -12.32 -2.73
C PRO A 102 -1.50 -12.68 -4.16
N ASN A 103 -0.78 -12.15 -5.11
CA ASN A 103 -0.98 -12.53 -6.49
C ASN A 103 0.03 -13.63 -6.83
N ASP A 104 -0.42 -14.84 -7.00
CA ASP A 104 0.41 -15.99 -7.34
C ASP A 104 0.94 -15.90 -8.78
N ARG A 105 0.53 -14.86 -9.52
CA ARG A 105 0.99 -14.66 -10.90
C ARG A 105 2.16 -13.71 -10.95
N TRP A 106 3.30 -14.21 -11.33
CA TRP A 106 4.45 -13.42 -11.69
C TRP A 106 4.13 -12.50 -12.90
N GLY A 107 4.71 -11.30 -12.90
CA GLY A 107 4.47 -10.34 -13.99
C GLY A 107 3.31 -9.36 -13.75
N SER A 108 2.66 -9.41 -12.59
CA SER A 108 1.73 -8.35 -12.18
C SER A 108 2.49 -7.06 -11.92
N SER A 109 2.08 -5.97 -12.53
CA SER A 109 2.67 -4.63 -12.36
C SER A 109 1.92 -3.84 -11.29
N GLY A 110 2.60 -2.84 -10.72
CA GLY A 110 1.97 -1.89 -9.78
C GLY A 110 2.24 -2.15 -8.30
N TRP A 111 3.10 -3.09 -7.98
CA TRP A 111 3.54 -3.33 -6.61
C TRP A 111 4.75 -2.47 -6.26
N GLN A 112 4.75 -1.92 -5.06
CA GLN A 112 5.91 -1.29 -4.43
C GLN A 112 6.32 -2.13 -3.24
N THR A 113 7.59 -2.49 -3.16
CA THR A 113 8.15 -3.22 -2.02
C THR A 113 8.97 -2.26 -1.18
N LEU A 114 8.60 -2.13 0.09
CA LEU A 114 9.30 -1.31 1.07
C LEU A 114 9.98 -2.23 2.07
N VAL A 115 11.24 -1.94 2.37
CA VAL A 115 12.05 -2.75 3.29
C VAL A 115 12.62 -1.85 4.37
N ARG A 116 12.40 -2.20 5.63
CA ARG A 116 13.10 -1.59 6.76
C ARG A 116 14.42 -2.33 6.97
N LEU A 117 15.52 -1.62 6.86
CA LEU A 117 16.84 -2.18 7.18
C LEU A 117 17.07 -2.19 8.69
N GLN A 118 17.89 -3.13 9.15
CA GLN A 118 18.40 -3.10 10.52
C GLN A 118 19.38 -1.93 10.68
N GLU A 119 19.50 -1.39 11.89
CA GLU A 119 20.32 -0.20 12.20
C GLU A 119 21.78 -0.29 11.74
N ASN A 120 22.33 -1.50 11.68
CA ASN A 120 23.73 -1.73 11.29
C ASN A 120 23.92 -2.06 9.80
N VAL A 121 22.88 -1.95 8.98
CA VAL A 121 22.92 -2.23 7.54
C VAL A 121 22.78 -0.95 6.74
N SER A 122 23.81 -0.56 5.99
CA SER A 122 23.73 0.59 5.11
C SER A 122 22.88 0.30 3.86
N SER A 123 22.24 1.34 3.34
CA SER A 123 21.45 1.26 2.10
C SER A 123 22.31 0.82 0.90
N GLU A 124 23.57 1.26 0.85
CA GLU A 124 24.52 0.92 -0.20
C GLU A 124 24.89 -0.57 -0.17
N ALA A 125 25.23 -1.09 1.03
CA ALA A 125 25.57 -2.50 1.19
C ALA A 125 24.37 -3.40 0.83
N PHE A 126 23.16 -2.99 1.18
CA PHE A 126 21.98 -3.70 0.79
C PHE A 126 21.73 -3.62 -0.73
N ALA A 127 21.85 -2.44 -1.34
CA ALA A 127 21.70 -2.25 -2.78
C ALA A 127 22.67 -3.13 -3.58
N GLU A 128 23.96 -3.18 -3.18
CA GLU A 128 24.95 -4.07 -3.78
C GLU A 128 24.60 -5.55 -3.66
N LYS A 129 24.03 -5.93 -2.54
CA LYS A 129 23.60 -7.32 -2.29
C LYS A 129 22.45 -7.72 -3.19
N ILE A 130 21.40 -6.91 -3.27
CA ILE A 130 20.23 -7.23 -4.10
C ILE A 130 20.50 -7.10 -5.59
N ALA A 131 21.39 -6.20 -6.03
CA ALA A 131 21.76 -6.06 -7.43
C ALA A 131 22.33 -7.36 -8.04
N LYS A 132 22.90 -8.22 -7.20
CA LYS A 132 23.45 -9.52 -7.59
C LYS A 132 22.41 -10.65 -7.53
N MET A 133 21.21 -10.37 -7.04
CA MET A 133 20.18 -11.38 -6.84
C MET A 133 19.51 -11.71 -8.17
N VAL A 134 19.44 -12.99 -8.47
CA VAL A 134 18.68 -13.51 -9.61
C VAL A 134 17.63 -14.48 -9.08
N ILE A 135 16.39 -14.29 -9.48
CA ILE A 135 15.27 -15.16 -9.10
C ILE A 135 14.69 -15.76 -10.37
N ASP A 136 14.68 -17.07 -10.46
CA ASP A 136 13.98 -17.79 -11.51
C ASP A 136 12.46 -17.69 -11.27
N VAL A 137 11.72 -17.24 -12.27
CA VAL A 137 10.28 -17.11 -12.16
C VAL A 137 9.64 -18.48 -12.45
N PRO A 138 8.95 -19.09 -11.46
CA PRO A 138 8.28 -20.36 -11.67
C PRO A 138 7.29 -20.31 -12.86
N ASP A 139 7.17 -21.41 -13.58
CA ASP A 139 6.23 -21.60 -14.69
C ASP A 139 6.33 -20.55 -15.82
N SER A 140 7.45 -19.85 -15.89
CA SER A 140 7.71 -18.87 -16.92
C SER A 140 8.85 -19.36 -17.82
N ASN A 141 8.65 -19.55 -19.06
CA ASN A 141 9.63 -19.95 -20.09
C ASN A 141 11.04 -19.32 -19.90
N ASN A 142 11.73 -19.66 -18.78
CA ASN A 142 13.06 -19.18 -18.37
C ASN A 142 13.15 -17.67 -18.07
N TRP A 143 12.09 -17.06 -17.58
CA TRP A 143 12.17 -15.67 -17.14
C TRP A 143 12.90 -15.57 -15.81
N GLN A 144 13.78 -14.60 -15.74
CA GLN A 144 14.55 -14.26 -14.54
C GLN A 144 14.28 -12.82 -14.13
N LEU A 145 14.10 -12.62 -12.84
CA LEU A 145 14.11 -11.30 -12.21
C LEU A 145 15.55 -10.99 -11.79
N LYS A 146 16.09 -9.92 -12.32
CA LYS A 146 17.45 -9.45 -12.08
C LYS A 146 17.49 -7.93 -12.17
N ASP A 147 18.67 -7.37 -11.96
CA ASP A 147 18.89 -5.92 -12.03
C ASP A 147 18.03 -5.15 -11.00
N TRP A 148 17.97 -5.69 -9.78
CA TRP A 148 17.26 -5.08 -8.68
C TRP A 148 17.88 -3.75 -8.28
N ILE A 149 17.05 -2.72 -8.11
CA ILE A 149 17.48 -1.40 -7.68
C ILE A 149 16.83 -1.12 -6.32
N ALA A 150 17.66 -0.71 -5.37
CA ALA A 150 17.24 -0.20 -4.08
C ALA A 150 17.44 1.31 -4.04
N THR A 151 16.40 2.04 -3.73
CA THR A 151 16.47 3.50 -3.60
C THR A 151 16.04 3.89 -2.18
N PRO A 152 16.87 4.64 -1.43
CA PRO A 152 16.46 5.17 -0.14
C PRO A 152 15.17 5.99 -0.27
N LEU A 153 14.23 5.82 0.66
CA LEU A 153 12.94 6.51 0.61
C LEU A 153 13.10 8.05 0.60
N THR A 154 14.15 8.54 1.29
CA THR A 154 14.50 9.96 1.33
C THR A 154 14.95 10.52 -0.02
N GLN A 155 15.49 9.69 -0.90
CA GLN A 155 15.95 10.07 -2.25
C GLN A 155 14.85 9.92 -3.30
N LEU A 156 13.82 9.13 -3.01
CA LEU A 156 12.76 8.82 -3.97
C LEU A 156 12.09 10.07 -4.57
N ARG A 157 11.99 11.13 -3.79
CA ARG A 157 11.39 12.40 -4.22
C ARG A 157 12.21 13.15 -5.26
N TYR A 158 13.53 12.93 -5.28
CA TYR A 158 14.46 13.69 -6.13
C TYR A 158 14.93 12.90 -7.35
N ASP A 159 15.03 11.59 -7.23
CA ASP A 159 15.70 10.75 -8.24
C ASP A 159 14.73 10.02 -9.17
N HIS A 160 13.44 9.97 -8.84
CA HIS A 160 12.44 9.35 -9.69
C HIS A 160 11.31 10.31 -10.06
N PRO A 161 11.28 10.79 -11.30
CA PRO A 161 10.07 11.36 -11.87
C PRO A 161 9.04 10.23 -12.07
N ILE A 162 8.30 9.88 -11.01
CA ILE A 162 7.22 8.86 -11.04
C ILE A 162 6.14 9.22 -12.07
N ALA A 163 6.20 10.42 -12.64
CA ALA A 163 5.11 10.97 -13.45
C ALA A 163 5.15 10.59 -14.92
N ASN A 164 6.27 10.16 -15.54
CA ASN A 164 6.32 10.12 -17.01
C ASN A 164 7.26 9.11 -17.69
N THR A 165 7.79 8.12 -17.00
CA THR A 165 8.56 7.10 -17.70
C THR A 165 7.74 5.83 -17.87
N LYS A 166 7.60 5.39 -19.13
CA LYS A 166 7.25 4.01 -19.48
C LYS A 166 8.35 3.12 -18.88
N VAL A 167 8.22 2.81 -17.60
CA VAL A 167 9.17 1.96 -16.88
C VAL A 167 9.00 0.57 -17.47
N LYS A 168 9.97 0.15 -18.24
CA LYS A 168 10.20 -1.27 -18.49
C LYS A 168 10.40 -1.89 -17.11
N PHE A 169 9.57 -2.88 -16.78
CA PHE A 169 9.53 -3.69 -15.58
C PHE A 169 10.87 -3.77 -14.82
N GLN A 170 11.11 -2.83 -13.95
CA GLN A 170 12.15 -2.93 -12.93
C GLN A 170 11.42 -2.93 -11.60
N HIS A 171 11.61 -3.97 -10.82
CA HIS A 171 11.09 -4.02 -9.47
C HIS A 171 11.86 -3.00 -8.63
N VAL A 172 11.21 -1.92 -8.28
CA VAL A 172 11.78 -0.90 -7.39
C VAL A 172 11.57 -1.36 -5.97
N VAL A 173 12.62 -1.67 -5.26
CA VAL A 173 12.61 -1.96 -3.84
C VAL A 173 12.89 -0.66 -3.09
N LEU A 174 11.91 -0.15 -2.34
CA LEU A 174 12.00 1.10 -1.61
C LEU A 174 12.36 0.83 -0.14
N PHE A 175 13.22 1.65 0.42
CA PHE A 175 13.66 1.52 1.81
C PHE A 175 13.14 2.66 2.66
N ALA A 176 12.58 2.34 3.81
CA ALA A 176 12.42 3.27 4.91
C ALA A 176 13.62 3.09 5.86
N ILE A 177 14.43 4.12 6.04
CA ILE A 177 15.43 4.17 7.10
C ILE A 177 14.73 4.83 8.28
N ALA A 178 14.52 4.07 9.35
CA ALA A 178 14.16 4.66 10.63
C ALA A 178 15.45 5.18 11.27
N SER A 179 15.52 6.47 11.47
CA SER A 179 16.51 7.14 12.33
C SER A 179 16.00 7.17 13.76
#